data_88eb2d2822a696574145438ba6ebfa87
#
_entry.id   88eb2d2822a696574145438ba6ebfa87
#
_cell.length_a   1.000
_cell.length_b   1.000
_cell.length_c   1.000
_cell.angle_alpha   90.00
_cell.angle_beta   90.00
_cell.angle_gamma   90.00
#
_symmetry.space_group_name_H-M   'P 1'
#
loop_
_entity.id
_entity.type
_entity.pdbx_description
1 polymer ?
#
loop_
_entity_poly.entity_id
_entity_poly.type
_entity_poly.pdbx_seq_one_letter_code
_entity_poly.pdbx_strand_id
1 'polypeptide(L)'
;MSQISVFDMTGKKVADTELNDAIFGIEPNKAIMHAMVVNYLANQRQGTQSTLTRTEVRGGGRKPWRQKGTGHARQGSIRAPQWVHGGVALGPKPRDYSYSLNKKERRLGMKSALSTKVVDENLVVVDSIKLESYKTKAVVEMLKALGAEGKALIVTAESDKTVVK
;
A
#
# COMPACT_ATOMS: atom_id res chain seq x y z
N MET A 1 -20.64 6.36 -24.19
CA MET A 1 -21.10 6.14 -22.79
C MET A 1 -21.06 4.66 -22.53
N SER A 2 -20.31 4.23 -21.55
CA SER A 2 -20.21 2.81 -21.19
C SER A 2 -21.45 2.41 -20.39
N GLN A 3 -22.24 1.48 -20.92
CA GLN A 3 -23.39 0.91 -20.20
C GLN A 3 -22.92 -0.28 -19.36
N ILE A 4 -23.43 -0.40 -18.13
CA ILE A 4 -23.16 -1.52 -17.23
C ILE A 4 -24.47 -2.08 -16.69
N SER A 5 -24.52 -3.40 -16.56
CA SER A 5 -25.68 -4.08 -15.99
C SER A 5 -25.68 -3.99 -14.47
N VAL A 6 -26.85 -3.73 -13.91
CA VAL A 6 -27.09 -3.73 -12.46
C VAL A 6 -27.71 -5.05 -12.06
N PHE A 7 -27.15 -5.68 -11.03
CA PHE A 7 -27.58 -6.98 -10.53
C PHE A 7 -28.22 -6.87 -9.13
N ASP A 8 -29.02 -7.82 -8.77
CA ASP A 8 -29.45 -8.01 -7.39
C ASP A 8 -28.46 -8.90 -6.61
N MET A 9 -28.70 -9.13 -5.34
CA MET A 9 -27.88 -10.02 -4.51
C MET A 9 -27.88 -11.49 -4.98
N THR A 10 -28.82 -11.91 -5.82
CA THR A 10 -28.92 -13.27 -6.35
C THR A 10 -28.21 -13.44 -7.68
N GLY A 11 -27.60 -12.37 -8.22
CA GLY A 11 -26.92 -12.36 -9.52
C GLY A 11 -27.86 -12.20 -10.72
N LYS A 12 -29.12 -11.83 -10.50
CA LYS A 12 -30.07 -11.55 -11.59
C LYS A 12 -29.92 -10.10 -12.03
N LYS A 13 -29.91 -9.88 -13.34
CA LYS A 13 -29.91 -8.55 -13.92
C LYS A 13 -31.27 -7.86 -13.65
N VAL A 14 -31.21 -6.67 -13.07
CA VAL A 14 -32.38 -5.84 -12.73
C VAL A 14 -32.56 -4.69 -13.71
N ALA A 15 -31.47 -4.00 -14.05
CA ALA A 15 -31.46 -2.81 -14.88
C ALA A 15 -30.14 -2.63 -15.62
N ASP A 16 -30.09 -1.67 -16.54
CA ASP A 16 -28.83 -1.14 -17.07
C ASP A 16 -28.65 0.31 -16.65
N THR A 17 -27.43 0.73 -16.35
CA THR A 17 -27.09 2.11 -16.00
C THR A 17 -25.94 2.62 -16.86
N GLU A 18 -25.89 3.93 -17.06
CA GLU A 18 -24.82 4.58 -17.80
C GLU A 18 -23.72 5.06 -16.85
N LEU A 19 -22.49 4.75 -17.17
CA LEU A 19 -21.32 5.23 -16.44
C LEU A 19 -20.86 6.58 -17.00
N ASN A 20 -20.42 7.47 -16.13
CA ASN A 20 -19.88 8.77 -16.51
C ASN A 20 -18.49 8.60 -17.15
N ASP A 21 -18.38 8.86 -18.46
CA ASP A 21 -17.14 8.75 -19.23
C ASP A 21 -16.00 9.63 -18.69
N ALA A 22 -16.31 10.76 -18.06
CA ALA A 22 -15.29 11.62 -17.43
C ALA A 22 -14.60 10.96 -16.21
N ILE A 23 -15.11 9.81 -15.74
CA ILE A 23 -14.56 9.05 -14.62
C ILE A 23 -14.12 7.65 -15.07
N PHE A 24 -14.97 6.96 -15.79
CA PHE A 24 -14.81 5.54 -16.14
C PHE A 24 -14.35 5.29 -17.58
N GLY A 25 -14.38 6.33 -18.45
CA GLY A 25 -13.98 6.25 -19.85
C GLY A 25 -12.62 6.87 -20.15
N ILE A 26 -11.77 7.09 -19.15
CA ILE A 26 -10.46 7.70 -19.34
C ILE A 26 -9.43 6.64 -19.72
N GLU A 27 -8.51 6.99 -20.64
CA GLU A 27 -7.37 6.15 -20.94
C GLU A 27 -6.50 5.93 -19.68
N PRO A 28 -6.28 4.66 -19.26
CA PRO A 28 -5.57 4.37 -18.03
C PRO A 28 -4.10 4.76 -18.06
N ASN A 29 -3.67 5.61 -17.14
CA ASN A 29 -2.26 5.99 -16.98
C ASN A 29 -1.57 5.10 -15.93
N LYS A 30 -0.84 4.08 -16.41
CA LYS A 30 -0.13 3.11 -15.56
C LYS A 30 0.95 3.76 -14.68
N ALA A 31 1.63 4.80 -15.18
CA ALA A 31 2.70 5.47 -14.43
C ALA A 31 2.15 6.19 -13.18
N ILE A 32 1.03 6.88 -13.33
CA ILE A 32 0.38 7.58 -12.20
C ILE A 32 -0.22 6.58 -11.21
N MET A 33 -0.84 5.50 -11.67
CA MET A 33 -1.33 4.43 -10.78
C MET A 33 -0.18 3.83 -9.96
N HIS A 34 0.95 3.53 -10.60
CA HIS A 34 2.14 3.05 -9.89
C HIS A 34 2.66 4.06 -8.88
N ALA A 35 2.73 5.35 -9.24
CA ALA A 35 3.17 6.41 -8.32
C ALA A 35 2.25 6.50 -7.08
N MET A 36 0.93 6.32 -7.24
CA MET A 36 -0.02 6.26 -6.12
C MET A 36 0.25 5.07 -5.20
N VAL A 37 0.52 3.89 -5.74
CA VAL A 37 0.84 2.69 -4.95
C VAL A 37 2.14 2.89 -4.18
N VAL A 38 3.19 3.40 -4.83
CA VAL A 38 4.49 3.70 -4.18
C VAL A 38 4.31 4.72 -3.05
N ASN A 39 3.54 5.79 -3.29
CA ASN A 39 3.22 6.78 -2.27
C ASN A 39 2.47 6.16 -1.09
N TYR A 40 1.46 5.35 -1.34
CA TYR A 40 0.71 4.66 -0.29
C TYR A 40 1.61 3.76 0.56
N LEU A 41 2.45 2.93 -0.07
CA LEU A 41 3.39 2.05 0.63
C LEU A 41 4.45 2.84 1.42
N ALA A 42 4.95 3.96 0.86
CA ALA A 42 5.89 4.82 1.57
C ALA A 42 5.27 5.45 2.83
N ASN A 43 4.02 5.91 2.72
CA ASN A 43 3.29 6.52 3.84
C ASN A 43 2.92 5.53 4.96
N GLN A 44 2.94 4.22 4.68
CA GLN A 44 2.75 3.18 5.71
C GLN A 44 4.01 2.86 6.49
N ARG A 45 5.19 3.28 6.01
CA ARG A 45 6.47 2.97 6.67
C ARG A 45 6.61 3.78 7.95
N GLN A 46 6.83 3.12 9.07
CA GLN A 46 7.02 3.75 10.36
C GLN A 46 8.37 4.50 10.49
N GLY A 47 9.42 4.00 9.82
CA GLY A 47 10.72 4.66 9.75
C GLY A 47 11.52 4.69 11.06
N THR A 48 11.25 3.80 12.01
CA THR A 48 11.87 3.77 13.34
C THR A 48 13.16 2.96 13.42
N GLN A 49 13.60 2.37 12.31
CA GLN A 49 14.87 1.63 12.26
C GLN A 49 16.05 2.54 12.60
N SER A 50 16.94 2.05 13.47
CA SER A 50 18.13 2.80 13.90
C SER A 50 19.32 1.88 14.11
N THR A 51 20.49 2.31 13.72
CA THR A 51 21.75 1.64 13.99
C THR A 51 22.69 2.58 14.72
N LEU A 52 23.59 2.04 15.52
CA LEU A 52 24.60 2.83 16.22
C LEU A 52 25.81 3.07 15.33
N THR A 53 26.19 4.32 15.14
CA THR A 53 27.44 4.71 14.49
C THR A 53 28.62 4.51 15.44
N ARG A 54 29.86 4.56 14.94
CA ARG A 54 31.06 4.44 15.76
C ARG A 54 31.16 5.47 16.89
N THR A 55 30.49 6.60 16.78
CA THR A 55 30.45 7.65 17.83
C THR A 55 29.44 7.32 18.92
N GLU A 56 28.36 6.62 18.58
CA GLU A 56 27.27 6.27 19.49
C GLU A 56 27.52 4.96 20.24
N VAL A 57 28.31 4.03 19.67
CA VAL A 57 28.67 2.77 20.34
C VAL A 57 29.51 3.05 21.58
N ARG A 58 29.16 2.39 22.70
CA ARG A 58 29.90 2.51 23.97
C ARG A 58 31.28 1.87 23.83
N GLY A 59 32.28 2.46 24.54
CA GLY A 59 33.67 1.98 24.59
C GLY A 59 34.59 2.75 23.65
N GLY A 60 35.77 2.23 23.36
CA GLY A 60 36.80 2.91 22.57
C GLY A 60 37.49 4.01 23.38
N GLY A 61 37.85 5.11 22.78
CA GLY A 61 38.56 6.23 23.43
C GLY A 61 40.07 6.01 23.52
N ARG A 62 40.53 4.83 23.84
CA ARG A 62 41.94 4.45 23.86
C ARG A 62 42.32 3.76 22.54
N LYS A 63 43.49 4.14 21.96
CA LYS A 63 44.07 3.44 20.83
C LYS A 63 44.44 1.98 21.26
N PRO A 64 44.05 0.91 20.52
CA PRO A 64 44.30 -0.47 20.92
C PRO A 64 45.78 -0.81 21.14
N TRP A 65 46.65 -0.31 20.28
CA TRP A 65 48.11 -0.49 20.36
C TRP A 65 48.86 0.68 19.70
N ARG A 66 50.16 0.76 19.92
CA ARG A 66 51.02 1.78 19.34
C ARG A 66 51.08 1.67 17.81
N GLN A 67 51.42 2.80 17.16
CA GLN A 67 51.37 2.97 15.69
C GLN A 67 52.28 2.02 14.90
N LYS A 68 53.46 1.68 15.51
CA LYS A 68 54.50 0.85 14.91
C LYS A 68 55.10 -0.11 15.95
N GLY A 69 55.78 -1.18 15.49
CA GLY A 69 56.52 -2.11 16.37
C GLY A 69 55.65 -3.15 17.08
N THR A 70 54.44 -3.47 16.60
CA THR A 70 53.56 -4.51 17.18
C THR A 70 53.32 -5.69 16.22
N GLY A 71 53.71 -5.58 14.95
CA GLY A 71 53.38 -6.61 13.94
C GLY A 71 51.89 -6.63 13.53
N HIS A 72 51.04 -5.84 14.19
CA HIS A 72 49.61 -5.77 13.87
C HIS A 72 49.30 -4.64 12.91
N ALA A 73 48.15 -4.78 12.21
CA ALA A 73 47.61 -3.71 11.39
C ALA A 73 47.31 -2.46 12.26
N ARG A 74 47.50 -1.28 11.65
CA ARG A 74 47.26 -0.02 12.37
C ARG A 74 45.77 0.17 12.69
N GLN A 75 45.48 0.41 13.96
CA GLN A 75 44.09 0.64 14.41
C GLN A 75 44.00 1.86 15.32
N GLY A 76 42.96 2.66 15.14
CA GLY A 76 42.70 3.85 15.91
C GLY A 76 41.65 3.70 17.02
N SER A 77 40.71 2.76 16.83
CA SER A 77 39.61 2.54 17.76
C SER A 77 39.02 1.14 17.57
N ILE A 78 38.60 0.53 18.66
CA ILE A 78 37.88 -0.76 18.66
C ILE A 78 36.41 -0.60 18.24
N ARG A 79 35.89 0.63 18.15
CA ARG A 79 34.53 0.93 17.71
C ARG A 79 34.42 1.14 16.19
N ALA A 80 35.51 1.01 15.46
CA ALA A 80 35.49 1.15 14.01
C ALA A 80 34.65 0.04 13.36
N PRO A 81 34.01 0.30 12.20
CA PRO A 81 33.07 -0.66 11.58
C PRO A 81 33.64 -2.03 11.24
N GLN A 82 34.97 -2.12 11.04
CA GLN A 82 35.65 -3.40 10.77
C GLN A 82 35.85 -4.29 12.02
N TRP A 83 35.57 -3.74 13.21
CA TRP A 83 35.66 -4.50 14.47
C TRP A 83 34.34 -5.15 14.82
N VAL A 84 34.41 -6.35 15.38
CA VAL A 84 33.25 -7.01 16.02
C VAL A 84 32.75 -6.09 17.14
N HIS A 85 31.44 -5.87 17.21
CA HIS A 85 30.80 -4.90 18.10
C HIS A 85 31.15 -3.42 17.84
N GLY A 86 31.79 -3.12 16.71
CA GLY A 86 31.97 -1.74 16.24
C GLY A 86 30.67 -1.10 15.72
N GLY A 87 30.73 0.19 15.42
CA GLY A 87 29.57 0.89 14.85
C GLY A 87 29.28 0.50 13.40
N VAL A 88 28.05 0.68 12.97
CA VAL A 88 27.64 0.47 11.58
C VAL A 88 27.97 1.72 10.75
N ALA A 89 28.67 1.53 9.63
CA ALA A 89 28.89 2.59 8.65
C ALA A 89 27.67 2.69 7.74
N LEU A 90 27.18 3.93 7.51
CA LEU A 90 26.04 4.22 6.61
C LEU A 90 24.76 3.39 6.92
N GLY A 91 24.59 3.05 8.19
CA GLY A 91 23.40 2.31 8.64
C GLY A 91 22.15 3.19 8.65
N PRO A 92 20.97 2.57 8.68
CA PRO A 92 19.71 3.29 8.71
C PRO A 92 19.55 4.11 9.99
N LYS A 93 19.01 5.30 9.85
CA LYS A 93 18.59 6.16 10.95
C LYS A 93 17.09 6.42 10.85
N PRO A 94 16.41 6.72 11.96
CA PRO A 94 14.99 7.07 11.94
C PRO A 94 14.74 8.23 11.00
N ARG A 95 13.76 8.07 10.13
CA ARG A 95 13.33 9.12 9.21
C ARG A 95 11.86 8.96 8.83
N ASP A 96 11.24 10.06 8.45
CA ASP A 96 9.94 10.04 7.83
C ASP A 96 10.06 9.71 6.33
N TYR A 97 9.23 8.77 5.86
CA TYR A 97 9.14 8.36 4.46
C TYR A 97 7.89 8.92 3.78
N SER A 98 7.05 9.63 4.54
CA SER A 98 5.79 10.13 4.01
C SER A 98 5.99 11.28 3.04
N TYR A 99 5.19 11.28 1.99
CA TYR A 99 5.06 12.39 1.05
C TYR A 99 3.67 12.41 0.43
N SER A 100 3.27 13.55 -0.14
CA SER A 100 1.98 13.70 -0.78
C SER A 100 2.10 13.94 -2.28
N LEU A 101 1.23 13.29 -3.04
CA LEU A 101 1.06 13.58 -4.46
C LEU A 101 0.10 14.79 -4.66
N ASN A 102 0.25 15.48 -5.78
CA ASN A 102 -0.61 16.59 -6.15
C ASN A 102 -2.08 16.14 -6.28
N LYS A 103 -3.03 17.02 -5.96
CA LYS A 103 -4.47 16.70 -6.02
C LYS A 103 -4.91 16.24 -7.41
N LYS A 104 -4.37 16.85 -8.49
CA LYS A 104 -4.67 16.48 -9.88
C LYS A 104 -4.17 15.06 -10.20
N GLU A 105 -2.96 14.72 -9.79
CA GLU A 105 -2.37 13.38 -9.99
C GLU A 105 -3.17 12.30 -9.26
N ARG A 106 -3.53 12.54 -7.99
CA ARG A 106 -4.36 11.59 -7.22
C ARG A 106 -5.72 11.35 -7.88
N ARG A 107 -6.37 12.42 -8.36
CA ARG A 107 -7.67 12.30 -9.07
C ARG A 107 -7.51 11.52 -10.37
N LEU A 108 -6.48 11.81 -11.15
CA LEU A 108 -6.22 11.12 -12.41
C LEU A 108 -5.90 9.64 -12.18
N GLY A 109 -5.09 9.32 -11.17
CA GLY A 109 -4.77 7.94 -10.83
C GLY A 109 -5.98 7.14 -10.36
N MET A 110 -6.87 7.74 -9.55
CA MET A 110 -8.11 7.09 -9.14
C MET A 110 -9.03 6.82 -10.32
N LYS A 111 -9.24 7.82 -11.19
CA LYS A 111 -10.04 7.67 -12.40
C LYS A 111 -9.46 6.60 -13.35
N SER A 112 -8.13 6.59 -13.53
CA SER A 112 -7.43 5.57 -14.32
C SER A 112 -7.63 4.15 -13.75
N ALA A 113 -7.61 3.99 -12.43
CA ALA A 113 -7.86 2.71 -11.78
C ALA A 113 -9.30 2.23 -11.99
N LEU A 114 -10.28 3.13 -11.87
CA LEU A 114 -11.69 2.81 -12.10
C LEU A 114 -11.95 2.46 -13.57
N SER A 115 -11.38 3.22 -14.53
CA SER A 115 -11.49 2.92 -15.95
C SER A 115 -10.89 1.56 -16.31
N THR A 116 -9.74 1.19 -15.70
CA THR A 116 -9.15 -0.13 -15.88
C THR A 116 -10.10 -1.23 -15.42
N LYS A 117 -10.80 -1.05 -14.28
CA LYS A 117 -11.76 -2.04 -13.78
C LYS A 117 -12.95 -2.24 -14.70
N VAL A 118 -13.39 -1.20 -15.39
CA VAL A 118 -14.45 -1.30 -16.39
C VAL A 118 -13.95 -2.03 -17.65
N VAL A 119 -12.75 -1.70 -18.12
CA VAL A 119 -12.16 -2.35 -19.32
C VAL A 119 -11.88 -3.84 -19.06
N ASP A 120 -11.45 -4.19 -17.85
CA ASP A 120 -11.15 -5.57 -17.45
C ASP A 120 -12.41 -6.35 -17.03
N GLU A 121 -13.62 -5.76 -17.16
CA GLU A 121 -14.90 -6.34 -16.71
C GLU A 121 -14.93 -6.76 -15.22
N ASN A 122 -14.10 -6.11 -14.41
CA ASN A 122 -13.94 -6.35 -12.97
C ASN A 122 -14.75 -5.37 -12.09
N LEU A 123 -15.71 -4.67 -12.67
CA LEU A 123 -16.66 -3.81 -11.95
C LEU A 123 -18.05 -4.42 -12.03
N VAL A 124 -18.64 -4.74 -10.89
CA VAL A 124 -20.01 -5.24 -10.76
C VAL A 124 -20.83 -4.21 -9.99
N VAL A 125 -22.00 -3.85 -10.51
CA VAL A 125 -22.92 -2.91 -9.86
C VAL A 125 -24.07 -3.69 -9.28
N VAL A 126 -24.37 -3.46 -8.00
CA VAL A 126 -25.47 -4.10 -7.27
C VAL A 126 -26.47 -3.03 -6.86
N ASP A 127 -27.76 -3.28 -7.04
CA ASP A 127 -28.84 -2.35 -6.72
C ASP A 127 -28.90 -2.05 -5.23
N SER A 128 -29.00 -3.08 -4.42
CA SER A 128 -29.02 -2.93 -2.94
C SER A 128 -28.45 -4.15 -2.23
N ILE A 129 -27.76 -3.91 -1.11
CA ILE A 129 -27.26 -4.96 -0.22
C ILE A 129 -28.11 -4.88 1.06
N LYS A 130 -29.01 -5.86 1.24
CA LYS A 130 -29.89 -5.94 2.41
C LYS A 130 -29.60 -7.23 3.17
N LEU A 131 -28.97 -7.10 4.33
CA LEU A 131 -28.65 -8.22 5.20
C LEU A 131 -29.50 -8.12 6.49
N GLU A 132 -30.29 -9.17 6.78
CA GLU A 132 -31.10 -9.24 7.98
C GLU A 132 -30.28 -9.48 9.25
N SER A 133 -29.09 -10.08 9.10
CA SER A 133 -28.21 -10.41 10.22
C SER A 133 -26.74 -10.40 9.79
N TYR A 134 -25.84 -10.25 10.77
CA TYR A 134 -24.38 -10.29 10.60
C TYR A 134 -23.90 -11.72 10.26
N LYS A 135 -24.15 -12.18 9.02
CA LYS A 135 -23.73 -13.49 8.56
C LYS A 135 -22.85 -13.38 7.32
N THR A 136 -21.59 -13.70 7.46
CA THR A 136 -20.62 -13.74 6.36
C THR A 136 -21.02 -14.71 5.25
N LYS A 137 -21.74 -15.80 5.57
CA LYS A 137 -22.23 -16.77 4.61
C LYS A 137 -23.11 -16.11 3.53
N ALA A 138 -24.01 -15.22 3.89
CA ALA A 138 -24.87 -14.51 2.94
C ALA A 138 -24.06 -13.64 1.95
N VAL A 139 -23.00 -12.97 2.44
CA VAL A 139 -22.10 -12.18 1.59
C VAL A 139 -21.29 -13.09 0.65
N VAL A 140 -20.81 -14.22 1.13
CA VAL A 140 -20.08 -15.20 0.30
C VAL A 140 -20.99 -15.79 -0.79
N GLU A 141 -22.25 -16.08 -0.49
CA GLU A 141 -23.24 -16.57 -1.46
C GLU A 141 -23.53 -15.48 -2.52
N MET A 142 -23.68 -14.22 -2.10
CA MET A 142 -23.85 -13.09 -3.01
C MET A 142 -22.64 -12.94 -3.96
N LEU A 143 -21.41 -12.95 -3.42
CA LEU A 143 -20.19 -12.81 -4.24
C LEU A 143 -20.07 -13.97 -5.25
N LYS A 144 -20.40 -15.18 -4.87
CA LYS A 144 -20.43 -16.34 -5.78
C LYS A 144 -21.50 -16.18 -6.87
N ALA A 145 -22.70 -15.71 -6.51
CA ALA A 145 -23.77 -15.48 -7.46
C ALA A 145 -23.42 -14.39 -8.48
N LEU A 146 -22.65 -13.38 -8.08
CA LEU A 146 -22.14 -12.30 -8.92
C LEU A 146 -20.89 -12.69 -9.71
N GLY A 147 -20.34 -13.89 -9.55
CA GLY A 147 -19.10 -14.33 -10.20
C GLY A 147 -17.83 -13.62 -9.70
N ALA A 148 -17.90 -12.96 -8.55
CA ALA A 148 -16.75 -12.26 -7.96
C ALA A 148 -15.85 -13.26 -7.22
N GLU A 149 -14.90 -13.86 -7.94
CA GLU A 149 -13.94 -14.80 -7.38
C GLU A 149 -12.69 -14.08 -6.86
N GLY A 150 -12.18 -14.51 -5.70
CA GLY A 150 -10.97 -13.99 -5.10
C GLY A 150 -11.17 -12.75 -4.22
N LYS A 151 -10.32 -11.73 -4.38
CA LYS A 151 -10.36 -10.50 -3.56
C LYS A 151 -11.39 -9.52 -4.13
N ALA A 152 -12.46 -9.28 -3.39
CA ALA A 152 -13.49 -8.30 -3.73
C ALA A 152 -13.42 -7.08 -2.80
N LEU A 153 -13.69 -5.90 -3.34
CA LEU A 153 -13.89 -4.65 -2.60
C LEU A 153 -15.37 -4.25 -2.75
N ILE A 154 -16.09 -4.24 -1.65
CA ILE A 154 -17.48 -3.79 -1.60
C ILE A 154 -17.48 -2.29 -1.26
N VAL A 155 -18.14 -1.48 -2.07
CA VAL A 155 -18.26 -0.01 -1.89
C VAL A 155 -19.73 0.32 -1.71
N THR A 156 -20.05 0.96 -0.58
CA THR A 156 -21.42 1.42 -0.25
C THR A 156 -21.45 2.93 -0.15
N ALA A 157 -22.56 3.56 -0.52
CA ALA A 157 -22.73 5.02 -0.43
C ALA A 157 -22.73 5.51 1.02
N GLU A 158 -23.34 4.74 1.92
CA GLU A 158 -23.41 5.03 3.34
C GLU A 158 -22.84 3.87 4.15
N SER A 159 -22.37 4.16 5.37
CA SER A 159 -21.86 3.13 6.27
C SER A 159 -23.01 2.30 6.84
N ASP A 160 -23.18 1.10 6.35
CA ASP A 160 -24.13 0.12 6.92
C ASP A 160 -23.41 -0.76 7.93
N LYS A 161 -23.88 -0.73 9.17
CA LYS A 161 -23.32 -1.51 10.28
C LYS A 161 -23.44 -3.02 10.05
N THR A 162 -24.42 -3.48 9.27
CA THR A 162 -24.62 -4.89 8.96
C THR A 162 -23.66 -5.41 7.92
N VAL A 163 -23.19 -4.54 7.04
CA VAL A 163 -22.22 -4.87 5.96
C VAL A 163 -20.77 -4.74 6.46
N VAL A 164 -20.49 -3.75 7.33
CA VAL A 164 -19.12 -3.43 7.78
C VAL A 164 -18.63 -4.35 8.91
N LYS A 165 -19.52 -5.01 9.63
CA LYS A 165 -19.20 -5.86 10.79
C LYS A 165 -19.05 -7.32 10.42
#